data_aa8664aeb25a5760f8764f0c99b5546a
#
_entry.id   aa8664aeb25a5760f8764f0c99b5546a
#
_cell.length_a   1.000
_cell.length_b   1.000
_cell.length_c   1.000
_cell.angle_alpha   90.00
_cell.angle_beta   90.00
_cell.angle_gamma   90.00
#
_symmetry.space_group_name_H-M   'P 1'
#
loop_
_entity.id
_entity.type
_entity.pdbx_description
1 polymer ?
#
loop_
_entity_poly.entity_id
_entity_poly.type
_entity_poly.pdbx_seq_one_letter_code
_entity_poly.pdbx_strand_id
1 'polypeptide(L)'
;VLVLCAGGGTSGILANALNKLSKERGLKLSAAARAYGQDMDLIKDMNMVILAPQMESMKGNLKKITDKYGVKLVTTTGRQYIELTNNGDKALDFVESNL
;
A
#
# COMPACT_ATOMS: atom_id res chain seq x y z
N VAL A 1 6.46 -1.24 -1.88
CA VAL A 1 5.05 -1.21 -1.52
C VAL A 1 4.41 0.07 -2.05
N LEU A 2 3.31 -0.06 -2.74
CA LEU A 2 2.55 1.08 -3.24
C LEU A 2 1.22 1.15 -2.49
N VAL A 3 0.92 2.32 -1.93
CA VAL A 3 -0.37 2.57 -1.26
C VAL A 3 -1.22 3.42 -2.18
N LEU A 4 -2.36 2.89 -2.60
CA LEU A 4 -3.30 3.59 -3.49
C LEU A 4 -4.54 4.04 -2.73
N CYS A 5 -4.92 5.31 -2.91
CA CYS A 5 -6.14 5.87 -2.33
C CYS A 5 -6.79 6.84 -3.31
N ALA A 6 -7.94 7.38 -2.91
CA ALA A 6 -8.72 8.28 -3.78
C ALA A 6 -8.12 9.68 -3.89
N GLY A 7 -7.53 10.21 -2.83
CA GLY A 7 -7.11 11.60 -2.79
C GLY A 7 -5.81 11.92 -2.08
N GLY A 8 -5.07 10.95 -1.63
CA GLY A 8 -3.68 11.11 -1.26
C GLY A 8 -3.32 11.48 0.16
N GLY A 9 -4.22 11.88 1.03
CA GLY A 9 -3.85 12.34 2.39
C GLY A 9 -3.34 11.23 3.28
N THR A 10 -4.15 10.23 3.54
CA THR A 10 -3.84 9.14 4.47
C THR A 10 -2.84 8.15 3.90
N SER A 11 -2.82 7.95 2.58
CA SER A 11 -1.85 7.06 1.96
C SER A 11 -0.42 7.55 2.13
N GLY A 12 -0.23 8.88 2.08
CA GLY A 12 1.08 9.49 2.34
C GLY A 12 1.55 9.22 3.76
N ILE A 13 0.66 9.32 4.73
CA ILE A 13 0.97 9.04 6.14
C ILE A 13 1.42 7.60 6.29
N LEU A 14 0.68 6.66 5.71
CA LEU A 14 1.00 5.24 5.78
C LEU A 14 2.34 4.92 5.11
N ALA A 15 2.56 5.45 3.91
CA ALA A 15 3.82 5.24 3.20
C ALA A 15 5.01 5.79 3.97
N ASN A 16 4.88 7.00 4.53
CA ASN A 16 5.95 7.59 5.32
C ASN A 16 6.26 6.79 6.57
N ALA A 17 5.24 6.28 7.27
CA ALA A 17 5.42 5.44 8.44
C ALA A 17 6.16 4.14 8.08
N LEU A 18 5.80 3.50 6.98
CA LEU A 18 6.47 2.29 6.51
C LEU A 18 7.94 2.55 6.18
N ASN A 19 8.22 3.64 5.48
CA ASN A 19 9.60 4.01 5.14
C ASN A 19 10.44 4.28 6.38
N LYS A 20 9.91 5.05 7.32
CA LYS A 20 10.61 5.41 8.55
C LYS A 20 10.96 4.18 9.38
N LEU A 21 9.96 3.32 9.62
CA LEU A 21 10.16 2.15 10.46
C LEU A 21 11.02 1.07 9.80
N SER A 22 10.90 0.89 8.50
CA SER A 22 11.76 -0.06 7.81
C SER A 22 13.21 0.37 7.87
N LYS A 23 13.49 1.67 7.79
CA LYS A 23 14.84 2.20 7.95
C LYS A 23 15.35 1.97 9.37
N GLU A 24 14.51 2.20 10.38
CA GLU A 24 14.89 1.98 11.79
C GLU A 24 15.18 0.52 12.09
N ARG A 25 14.45 -0.40 11.45
CA ARG A 25 14.64 -1.85 11.63
C ARG A 25 15.71 -2.44 10.70
N GLY A 26 16.34 -1.63 9.86
CA GLY A 26 17.35 -2.10 8.91
C GLY A 26 16.78 -2.92 7.76
N LEU A 27 15.52 -2.75 7.43
CA LEU A 27 14.85 -3.46 6.35
C LEU A 27 15.01 -2.72 5.01
N LYS A 28 15.06 -3.45 3.92
CA LYS A 28 15.14 -2.88 2.57
C LYS A 28 13.76 -2.72 1.94
N LEU A 29 12.85 -2.12 2.68
CA LEU A 29 11.48 -1.89 2.23
C LEU A 29 11.31 -0.41 1.94
N SER A 30 10.72 -0.10 0.79
CA SER A 30 10.35 1.27 0.45
C SER A 30 8.87 1.32 0.11
N ALA A 31 8.21 2.41 0.49
CA ALA A 31 6.80 2.61 0.23
C ALA A 31 6.57 3.95 -0.47
N ALA A 32 5.60 3.97 -1.37
CA ALA A 32 5.17 5.18 -2.05
C ALA A 32 3.66 5.27 -2.00
N ALA A 33 3.13 6.49 -2.02
CA ALA A 33 1.69 6.74 -2.04
C ALA A 33 1.31 7.44 -3.33
N ARG A 34 0.19 7.01 -3.94
CA ARG A 34 -0.35 7.63 -5.15
C ARG A 34 -1.87 7.60 -5.11
N ALA A 35 -2.49 8.55 -5.80
CA ALA A 35 -3.91 8.48 -6.06
C ALA A 35 -4.16 7.47 -7.19
N TYR A 36 -5.26 6.73 -7.10
CA TYR A 36 -5.61 5.76 -8.14
C TYR A 36 -5.71 6.48 -9.50
N GLY A 37 -5.10 5.88 -10.50
CA GLY A 37 -5.04 6.45 -11.85
C GLY A 37 -3.80 7.27 -12.14
N GLN A 38 -3.01 7.63 -11.11
CA GLN A 38 -1.74 8.32 -11.29
C GLN A 38 -0.59 7.33 -11.26
N ASP A 39 0.36 7.50 -12.15
CA ASP A 39 1.60 6.72 -12.16
C ASP A 39 1.39 5.21 -12.02
N MET A 40 0.35 4.68 -12.68
CA MET A 40 0.02 3.25 -12.59
C MET A 40 1.15 2.34 -13.08
N ASP A 41 2.07 2.88 -13.85
CA ASP A 41 3.25 2.13 -14.30
C ASP A 41 4.17 1.74 -13.14
N LEU A 42 4.07 2.43 -12.00
CA LEU A 42 4.85 2.07 -10.82
C LEU A 42 4.51 0.67 -10.31
N ILE A 43 3.32 0.17 -10.59
CA ILE A 43 2.87 -1.15 -10.11
C ILE A 43 3.83 -2.25 -10.56
N LYS A 44 4.34 -2.18 -11.77
CA LYS A 44 5.25 -3.20 -12.31
C LYS A 44 6.54 -3.35 -11.51
N ASP A 45 6.96 -2.28 -10.82
CA ASP A 45 8.19 -2.27 -10.04
C ASP A 45 7.95 -2.53 -8.56
N MET A 46 6.70 -2.79 -8.17
CA MET A 46 6.32 -3.02 -6.77
C MET A 46 6.19 -4.50 -6.46
N ASN A 47 6.39 -4.86 -5.21
CA ASN A 47 6.17 -6.21 -4.72
C ASN A 47 4.75 -6.36 -4.17
N MET A 48 4.15 -5.27 -3.71
CA MET A 48 2.84 -5.26 -3.09
C MET A 48 2.13 -3.93 -3.35
N VAL A 49 0.82 -4.00 -3.54
CA VAL A 49 -0.05 -2.83 -3.59
C VAL A 49 -1.08 -2.94 -2.48
N ILE A 50 -1.19 -1.90 -1.66
CA ILE A 50 -2.21 -1.80 -0.62
C ILE A 50 -3.29 -0.84 -1.14
N LEU A 51 -4.52 -1.32 -1.23
CA LEU A 51 -5.64 -0.54 -1.70
C LEU A 51 -6.44 0.00 -0.53
N ALA A 52 -6.63 1.32 -0.49
CA ALA A 52 -7.44 1.95 0.55
C ALA A 52 -8.92 1.54 0.41
N PRO A 53 -9.67 1.48 1.52
CA PRO A 53 -11.05 0.98 1.48
C PRO A 53 -11.99 1.82 0.61
N GLN A 54 -11.71 3.12 0.44
CA GLN A 54 -12.51 3.97 -0.42
C GLN A 54 -12.46 3.55 -1.89
N MET A 55 -11.44 2.79 -2.27
CA MET A 55 -11.20 2.37 -3.66
C MET A 55 -11.55 0.92 -3.90
N GLU A 56 -12.30 0.29 -2.99
CA GLU A 56 -12.66 -1.12 -3.11
C GLU A 56 -13.37 -1.45 -4.44
N SER A 57 -14.16 -0.52 -4.95
CA SER A 57 -14.84 -0.71 -6.25
C SER A 57 -13.87 -0.90 -7.42
N MET A 58 -12.63 -0.47 -7.27
CA MET A 58 -11.59 -0.59 -8.31
C MET A 58 -10.75 -1.86 -8.15
N LYS A 59 -11.04 -2.67 -7.14
CA LYS A 59 -10.27 -3.89 -6.84
C LYS A 59 -10.18 -4.84 -8.04
N GLY A 60 -11.30 -5.06 -8.74
CA GLY A 60 -11.33 -5.96 -9.88
C GLY A 60 -10.41 -5.52 -11.02
N ASN A 61 -10.44 -4.22 -11.35
CA ASN A 61 -9.59 -3.67 -12.39
C ASN A 61 -8.11 -3.67 -11.96
N LEU A 62 -7.85 -3.31 -10.72
CA LEU A 62 -6.49 -3.28 -10.19
C LEU A 62 -5.89 -4.68 -10.11
N LYS A 63 -6.69 -5.68 -9.75
CA LYS A 63 -6.24 -7.06 -9.68
C LYS A 63 -5.73 -7.57 -11.03
N LYS A 64 -6.38 -7.18 -12.11
CA LYS A 64 -5.93 -7.55 -13.47
C LYS A 64 -4.53 -7.00 -13.74
N ILE A 65 -4.25 -5.78 -13.28
CA ILE A 65 -2.95 -5.15 -13.47
C ILE A 65 -1.89 -5.82 -12.58
N THR A 66 -2.20 -6.02 -11.31
CA THR A 66 -1.26 -6.64 -10.38
C THR A 66 -0.94 -8.08 -10.76
N ASP A 67 -1.94 -8.84 -11.21
CA ASP A 67 -1.73 -10.23 -11.66
C ASP A 67 -0.83 -10.26 -12.91
N LYS A 68 -0.99 -9.30 -13.81
CA LYS A 68 -0.17 -9.20 -15.01
C LYS A 68 1.32 -9.06 -14.68
N TYR A 69 1.65 -8.31 -13.63
CA TYR A 69 3.03 -8.05 -13.24
C TYR A 69 3.52 -8.92 -12.09
N GLY A 70 2.70 -9.85 -11.62
CA GLY A 70 3.07 -10.70 -10.48
C GLY A 70 3.18 -9.96 -9.17
N VAL A 71 2.44 -8.87 -9.02
CA VAL A 71 2.44 -8.03 -7.82
C VAL A 71 1.30 -8.46 -6.90
N LYS A 72 1.54 -8.47 -5.59
CA LYS A 72 0.54 -8.85 -4.62
C LYS A 72 -0.41 -7.69 -4.34
N LEU A 73 -1.71 -7.93 -4.42
CA LEU A 73 -2.73 -6.94 -4.11
C LEU A 73 -3.35 -7.26 -2.74
N VAL A 74 -3.32 -6.28 -1.84
CA VAL A 74 -3.91 -6.40 -0.51
C VAL A 74 -4.96 -5.31 -0.36
N THR A 75 -6.17 -5.70 0.05
CA THR A 75 -7.24 -4.75 0.33
C THR A 75 -7.38 -4.58 1.84
N THR A 76 -7.92 -3.43 2.26
CA THR A 76 -8.12 -3.12 3.67
C THR A 76 -9.56 -2.73 3.92
N THR A 77 -10.05 -3.01 5.15
CA THR A 77 -11.31 -2.45 5.63
C THR A 77 -11.06 -1.03 6.15
N GLY A 78 -12.12 -0.24 6.31
CA GLY A 78 -11.97 1.11 6.86
C GLY A 78 -11.31 1.11 8.23
N ARG A 79 -11.73 0.21 9.11
CA ARG A 79 -11.16 0.06 10.45
C ARG A 79 -9.68 -0.32 10.38
N GLN A 80 -9.35 -1.30 9.56
CA GLN A 80 -7.98 -1.78 9.41
C GLN A 80 -7.07 -0.69 8.87
N TYR A 81 -7.53 0.06 7.87
CA TYR A 81 -6.75 1.13 7.27
C TYR A 81 -6.44 2.24 8.28
N ILE A 82 -7.43 2.63 9.08
CA ILE A 82 -7.24 3.62 10.15
C ILE A 82 -6.23 3.12 11.17
N GLU A 83 -6.33 1.85 11.57
CA GLU A 83 -5.41 1.25 12.52
C GLU A 83 -3.98 1.26 11.98
N LEU A 84 -3.79 0.91 10.72
CA LEU A 84 -2.46 0.92 10.09
C LEU A 84 -1.88 2.33 9.97
N THR A 85 -2.70 3.34 9.68
CA THR A 85 -2.22 4.72 9.58
C THR A 85 -1.85 5.31 10.93
N ASN A 86 -2.50 4.85 12.01
CA ASN A 86 -2.24 5.34 13.37
C ASN A 86 -1.14 4.57 14.10
N ASN A 87 -0.76 3.39 13.61
CA ASN A 87 0.25 2.55 14.25
C ASN A 87 1.19 1.99 13.20
N GLY A 88 2.34 2.64 13.04
CA GLY A 88 3.34 2.26 12.05
C GLY A 88 3.91 0.86 12.25
N ASP A 89 4.05 0.41 13.49
CA ASP A 89 4.55 -0.94 13.77
C ASP A 89 3.60 -2.00 13.25
N LYS A 90 2.29 -1.80 13.47
CA LYS A 90 1.28 -2.71 12.92
C LYS A 90 1.25 -2.67 11.40
N ALA A 91 1.46 -1.50 10.80
CA ALA A 91 1.52 -1.35 9.36
C ALA A 91 2.69 -2.16 8.78
N LEU A 92 3.85 -2.07 9.39
CA LEU A 92 5.02 -2.80 8.93
C LEU A 92 4.83 -4.31 9.11
N ASP A 93 4.30 -4.75 10.24
CA ASP A 93 3.98 -6.16 10.48
C ASP A 93 2.96 -6.68 9.46
N PHE A 94 1.96 -5.88 9.12
CA PHE A 94 0.96 -6.22 8.12
C PHE A 94 1.61 -6.43 6.75
N VAL A 95 2.49 -5.55 6.35
CA VAL A 95 3.21 -5.66 5.07
C VAL A 95 4.08 -6.90 5.05
N GLU A 96 4.87 -7.13 6.10
CA GLU A 96 5.75 -8.30 6.19
C GLU A 96 4.97 -9.61 6.16
N SER A 97 3.81 -9.65 6.82
CA SER A 97 2.97 -10.85 6.85
C SER A 97 2.35 -11.18 5.49
N ASN A 98 2.24 -10.20 4.60
CA ASN A 98 1.61 -10.36 3.29
C ASN A 98 2.60 -10.40 2.13
N LEU A 99 3.86 -10.28 2.39
CA LEU A 99 4.89 -10.39 1.35
C LEU A 99 5.20 -11.81 0.93
#